data_332bb1f2e77525da98ebdeaeb098fe87
#
_entry.id   332bb1f2e77525da98ebdeaeb098fe87
#
_cell.length_a   1.000
_cell.length_b   1.000
_cell.length_c   1.000
_cell.angle_alpha   90.00
_cell.angle_beta   90.00
_cell.angle_gamma   90.00
#
_symmetry.space_group_name_H-M   'P 1'
#
loop_
_entity.id
_entity.type
_entity.pdbx_description
1 polymer ?
#
loop_
_entity_poly.entity_id
_entity_poly.type
_entity_poly.pdbx_seq_one_letter_code
_entity_poly.pdbx_strand_id
1 'polypeptide(L)'
;VSADITLWTYPIGEWGNAETVDSLIQDFNKEYPGINVTVEYLDYTNGDDQVNTAIEGGQAPDLIMEGPERLVANWGAKGLMVDLSDILDDTDKSEIYESVLSACVNKEGATYEYPLCMTAHCMAINKTVFEEADAMQYVDAENHTWTTDDFFKAMDAVYAHTGQTVGAVYCSGQGGDQGTRALINNLYGGTFTDADHTKYTADSAENVKAIQALVDSKAIGFDASIAGGDEINLFRQGVLNVAFCWNIAQQLNADNNDAGLTNDGDEILFMAFPSEKATDTKLCG
;
A
#
# COMPACT_ATOMS: atom_id res chain seq x y z
N VAL A 1 1.21 -11.86 -35.96
CA VAL A 1 1.42 -12.75 -34.81
C VAL A 1 0.06 -13.22 -34.32
N SER A 2 -0.09 -14.49 -33.98
CA SER A 2 -1.31 -15.04 -33.37
C SER A 2 -0.87 -15.83 -32.14
N ALA A 3 -1.53 -15.58 -31.02
CA ALA A 3 -1.27 -16.24 -29.75
C ALA A 3 -2.51 -16.22 -28.84
N ASP A 4 -2.60 -17.20 -27.96
CA ASP A 4 -3.49 -17.17 -26.81
C ASP A 4 -2.63 -16.96 -25.57
N ILE A 5 -2.90 -15.90 -24.80
CA ILE A 5 -2.16 -15.54 -23.58
C ILE A 5 -3.08 -15.37 -22.40
N THR A 6 -2.56 -15.58 -21.21
CA THR A 6 -3.25 -15.42 -19.95
C THR A 6 -2.69 -14.27 -19.14
N LEU A 7 -3.56 -13.40 -18.65
CA LEU A 7 -3.25 -12.32 -17.71
C LEU A 7 -3.93 -12.63 -16.38
N TRP A 8 -3.15 -12.77 -15.33
CA TRP A 8 -3.67 -12.87 -13.98
C TRP A 8 -3.45 -11.53 -13.27
N THR A 9 -4.50 -10.96 -12.71
CA THR A 9 -4.46 -9.60 -12.14
C THR A 9 -4.95 -9.58 -10.70
N TYR A 10 -4.14 -8.96 -9.82
CA TYR A 10 -4.58 -8.56 -8.50
C TYR A 10 -5.39 -7.25 -8.58
N PRO A 11 -6.26 -6.98 -7.59
CA PRO A 11 -7.12 -5.80 -7.62
C PRO A 11 -6.37 -4.51 -7.23
N ILE A 12 -5.36 -4.15 -8.03
CA ILE A 12 -4.59 -2.91 -7.87
C ILE A 12 -5.34 -1.82 -8.63
N GLY A 13 -5.97 -0.89 -7.89
CA GLY A 13 -6.83 0.12 -8.50
C GLY A 13 -7.88 -0.50 -9.43
N GLU A 14 -8.00 0.02 -10.64
CA GLU A 14 -8.97 -0.45 -11.63
C GLU A 14 -8.59 -1.79 -12.31
N TRP A 15 -7.43 -2.37 -12.02
CA TRP A 15 -7.04 -3.69 -12.52
C TRP A 15 -7.86 -4.85 -11.92
N GLY A 16 -8.63 -4.59 -10.84
CA GLY A 16 -9.64 -5.50 -10.32
C GLY A 16 -11.02 -5.35 -10.97
N ASN A 17 -11.21 -4.35 -11.84
CA ASN A 17 -12.47 -4.04 -12.50
C ASN A 17 -12.49 -4.65 -13.90
N ALA A 18 -13.37 -5.65 -14.12
CA ALA A 18 -13.45 -6.36 -15.39
C ALA A 18 -13.81 -5.45 -16.59
N GLU A 19 -14.65 -4.44 -16.39
CA GLU A 19 -15.05 -3.52 -17.46
C GLU A 19 -13.85 -2.67 -17.93
N THR A 20 -13.04 -2.20 -16.99
CA THR A 20 -11.81 -1.44 -17.28
C THR A 20 -10.78 -2.32 -17.99
N VAL A 21 -10.52 -3.52 -17.48
CA VAL A 21 -9.55 -4.44 -18.07
C VAL A 21 -9.99 -4.90 -19.47
N ASP A 22 -11.27 -5.22 -19.64
CA ASP A 22 -11.81 -5.57 -20.97
C ASP A 22 -11.65 -4.42 -21.97
N SER A 23 -11.84 -3.18 -21.54
CA SER A 23 -11.62 -2.00 -22.40
C SER A 23 -10.15 -1.87 -22.83
N LEU A 24 -9.21 -2.09 -21.92
CA LEU A 24 -7.77 -2.08 -22.23
C LEU A 24 -7.40 -3.21 -23.22
N ILE A 25 -7.95 -4.41 -23.03
CA ILE A 25 -7.74 -5.54 -23.96
C ILE A 25 -8.36 -5.24 -25.33
N GLN A 26 -9.52 -4.61 -25.39
CA GLN A 26 -10.12 -4.20 -26.67
C GLN A 26 -9.24 -3.18 -27.41
N ASP A 27 -8.62 -2.24 -26.69
CA ASP A 27 -7.69 -1.28 -27.29
C ASP A 27 -6.41 -1.98 -27.79
N PHE A 28 -5.85 -2.88 -27.02
CA PHE A 28 -4.73 -3.73 -27.41
C PHE A 28 -5.04 -4.54 -28.68
N ASN A 29 -6.23 -5.13 -28.74
CA ASN A 29 -6.66 -5.95 -29.87
C ASN A 29 -6.91 -5.17 -31.17
N LYS A 30 -7.05 -3.83 -31.11
CA LYS A 30 -7.08 -3.00 -32.33
C LYS A 30 -5.76 -3.02 -33.08
N GLU A 31 -4.65 -3.11 -32.34
CA GLU A 31 -3.31 -3.18 -32.90
C GLU A 31 -2.86 -4.64 -33.12
N TYR A 32 -3.28 -5.54 -32.26
CA TYR A 32 -2.87 -6.95 -32.26
C TYR A 32 -4.08 -7.91 -32.34
N PRO A 33 -4.86 -7.90 -33.44
CA PRO A 33 -6.13 -8.63 -33.53
C PRO A 33 -5.99 -10.16 -33.53
N GLY A 34 -4.76 -10.67 -33.65
CA GLY A 34 -4.49 -12.10 -33.61
C GLY A 34 -4.12 -12.62 -32.22
N ILE A 35 -4.08 -11.77 -31.20
CA ILE A 35 -3.75 -12.17 -29.84
C ILE A 35 -5.01 -12.19 -28.99
N ASN A 36 -5.37 -13.39 -28.49
CA ASN A 36 -6.46 -13.54 -27.53
C ASN A 36 -5.90 -13.44 -26.11
N VAL A 37 -6.51 -12.61 -25.26
CA VAL A 37 -6.14 -12.46 -23.85
C VAL A 37 -7.24 -13.03 -22.97
N THR A 38 -6.94 -14.02 -22.15
CA THR A 38 -7.83 -14.53 -21.10
C THR A 38 -7.42 -13.96 -19.77
N VAL A 39 -8.36 -13.39 -19.00
CA VAL A 39 -8.07 -12.75 -17.71
C VAL A 39 -8.58 -13.61 -16.56
N GLU A 40 -7.74 -13.77 -15.53
CA GLU A 40 -8.08 -14.33 -14.23
C GLU A 40 -7.93 -13.23 -13.17
N TYR A 41 -9.00 -13.02 -12.39
CA TYR A 41 -9.01 -12.01 -11.32
C TYR A 41 -8.66 -12.69 -10.00
N LEU A 42 -7.55 -12.27 -9.41
CA LEU A 42 -7.05 -12.75 -8.13
C LEU A 42 -7.57 -11.89 -6.97
N ASP A 43 -7.46 -12.41 -5.76
CA ASP A 43 -7.64 -11.65 -4.53
C ASP A 43 -6.39 -11.74 -3.64
N TYR A 44 -6.28 -10.85 -2.65
CA TYR A 44 -5.12 -10.84 -1.75
C TYR A 44 -5.17 -11.91 -0.65
N THR A 45 -6.27 -12.65 -0.53
CA THR A 45 -6.39 -13.73 0.46
C THR A 45 -5.82 -15.04 -0.06
N ASN A 46 -6.11 -15.37 -1.33
CA ASN A 46 -5.78 -16.68 -1.91
C ASN A 46 -4.88 -16.57 -3.16
N GLY A 47 -4.70 -15.37 -3.71
CA GLY A 47 -4.02 -15.19 -5.00
C GLY A 47 -2.61 -15.74 -5.03
N ASP A 48 -1.82 -15.53 -3.96
CA ASP A 48 -0.45 -16.04 -3.88
C ASP A 48 -0.41 -17.58 -3.94
N ASP A 49 -1.33 -18.25 -3.24
CA ASP A 49 -1.43 -19.71 -3.27
C ASP A 49 -1.90 -20.22 -4.63
N GLN A 50 -2.80 -19.50 -5.30
CA GLN A 50 -3.23 -19.83 -6.66
C GLN A 50 -2.07 -19.73 -7.65
N VAL A 51 -1.31 -18.63 -7.63
CA VAL A 51 -0.14 -18.42 -8.50
C VAL A 51 0.93 -19.48 -8.22
N ASN A 52 1.29 -19.71 -6.96
CA ASN A 52 2.27 -20.73 -6.60
C ASN A 52 1.86 -22.13 -7.07
N THR A 53 0.59 -22.51 -6.87
CA THR A 53 0.05 -23.79 -7.33
C THR A 53 0.11 -23.92 -8.85
N ALA A 54 -0.23 -22.86 -9.58
CA ALA A 54 -0.18 -22.85 -11.03
C ALA A 54 1.25 -22.98 -11.56
N ILE A 55 2.21 -22.29 -10.96
CA ILE A 55 3.64 -22.39 -11.30
C ILE A 55 4.13 -23.81 -11.06
N GLU A 56 3.86 -24.40 -9.88
CA GLU A 56 4.27 -25.77 -9.53
C GLU A 56 3.60 -26.82 -10.44
N GLY A 57 2.37 -26.56 -10.86
CA GLY A 57 1.62 -27.42 -11.78
C GLY A 57 1.98 -27.27 -13.26
N GLY A 58 2.91 -26.36 -13.60
CA GLY A 58 3.27 -26.06 -15.00
C GLY A 58 2.15 -25.37 -15.79
N GLN A 59 1.26 -24.64 -15.11
CA GLN A 59 0.13 -23.90 -15.65
C GLN A 59 0.25 -22.40 -15.28
N ALA A 60 1.48 -21.90 -15.16
CA ALA A 60 1.73 -20.50 -14.85
C ALA A 60 1.08 -19.59 -15.88
N PRO A 61 0.55 -18.41 -15.47
CA PRO A 61 0.08 -17.40 -16.42
C PRO A 61 1.25 -16.83 -17.25
N ASP A 62 0.92 -16.28 -18.41
CA ASP A 62 1.92 -15.58 -19.25
C ASP A 62 2.28 -14.22 -18.65
N LEU A 63 1.29 -13.54 -18.06
CA LEU A 63 1.45 -12.22 -17.45
C LEU A 63 0.78 -12.18 -16.07
N ILE A 64 1.42 -11.49 -15.13
CA ILE A 64 0.84 -11.18 -13.81
C ILE A 64 0.89 -9.67 -13.61
N MET A 65 -0.25 -9.07 -13.26
CA MET A 65 -0.34 -7.67 -12.81
C MET A 65 -0.27 -7.63 -11.29
N GLU A 66 0.88 -7.16 -10.77
CA GLU A 66 1.17 -7.05 -9.34
C GLU A 66 2.35 -6.09 -9.08
N GLY A 67 2.76 -5.96 -7.83
CA GLY A 67 3.87 -5.11 -7.41
C GLY A 67 5.20 -5.86 -7.21
N PRO A 68 6.29 -5.11 -7.00
CA PRO A 68 7.65 -5.65 -6.96
C PRO A 68 7.91 -6.59 -5.78
N GLU A 69 7.14 -6.52 -4.70
CA GLU A 69 7.27 -7.45 -3.59
C GLU A 69 6.99 -8.89 -3.98
N ARG A 70 6.09 -9.12 -4.95
CA ARG A 70 5.78 -10.45 -5.50
C ARG A 70 6.59 -10.73 -6.75
N LEU A 71 6.58 -9.82 -7.73
CA LEU A 71 7.20 -10.05 -9.03
C LEU A 71 8.72 -10.10 -8.94
N VAL A 72 9.34 -9.22 -8.18
CA VAL A 72 10.80 -9.10 -8.08
C VAL A 72 11.34 -9.84 -6.85
N ALA A 73 10.85 -9.48 -5.65
CA ALA A 73 11.43 -9.96 -4.40
C ALA A 73 11.04 -11.40 -4.05
N ASN A 74 9.92 -11.92 -4.58
CA ASN A 74 9.47 -13.29 -4.33
C ASN A 74 9.70 -14.18 -5.56
N TRP A 75 8.88 -14.06 -6.60
CA TRP A 75 8.92 -14.98 -7.75
C TRP A 75 10.15 -14.76 -8.62
N GLY A 76 10.56 -13.51 -8.84
CA GLY A 76 11.79 -13.16 -9.56
C GLY A 76 13.03 -13.70 -8.84
N ALA A 77 13.14 -13.50 -7.52
CA ALA A 77 14.25 -14.01 -6.72
C ALA A 77 14.36 -15.54 -6.73
N LYS A 78 13.26 -16.24 -6.98
CA LYS A 78 13.20 -17.70 -7.15
C LYS A 78 13.48 -18.19 -8.59
N GLY A 79 13.72 -17.26 -9.52
CA GLY A 79 13.93 -17.57 -10.92
C GLY A 79 12.68 -18.03 -11.68
N LEU A 80 11.50 -17.63 -11.19
CA LEU A 80 10.19 -18.02 -11.77
C LEU A 80 9.65 -16.97 -12.76
N MET A 81 10.29 -15.82 -12.85
CA MET A 81 9.91 -14.72 -13.75
C MET A 81 10.91 -14.61 -14.91
N VAL A 82 10.42 -14.12 -16.04
CA VAL A 82 11.27 -13.82 -17.20
C VAL A 82 12.00 -12.51 -16.97
N ASP A 83 13.29 -12.47 -17.28
CA ASP A 83 14.07 -11.22 -17.27
C ASP A 83 13.64 -10.34 -18.44
N LEU A 84 13.18 -9.14 -18.13
CA LEU A 84 12.69 -8.13 -19.07
C LEU A 84 13.77 -7.11 -19.46
N SER A 85 15.02 -7.30 -19.07
CA SER A 85 16.11 -6.35 -19.29
C SER A 85 16.32 -6.01 -20.77
N ASP A 86 16.06 -6.96 -21.66
CA ASP A 86 16.16 -6.77 -23.11
C ASP A 86 14.90 -6.10 -23.73
N ILE A 87 13.80 -6.02 -22.98
CA ILE A 87 12.52 -5.42 -23.44
C ILE A 87 12.47 -3.94 -23.08
N LEU A 88 12.94 -3.58 -21.88
CA LEU A 88 13.08 -2.20 -21.42
C LEU A 88 14.35 -1.60 -22.04
N ASP A 89 14.19 -0.83 -23.10
CA ASP A 89 15.32 -0.15 -23.73
C ASP A 89 15.77 1.11 -22.94
N ASP A 90 16.83 1.75 -23.39
CA ASP A 90 17.36 2.95 -22.72
C ASP A 90 16.40 4.14 -22.78
N THR A 91 15.50 4.17 -23.78
CA THR A 91 14.46 5.21 -23.90
C THR A 91 13.41 5.00 -22.82
N ASP A 92 12.88 3.78 -22.70
CA ASP A 92 11.91 3.43 -21.66
C ASP A 92 12.46 3.75 -20.26
N LYS A 93 13.70 3.31 -19.99
CA LYS A 93 14.38 3.56 -18.70
C LYS A 93 14.56 5.04 -18.40
N SER A 94 14.79 5.88 -19.42
CA SER A 94 14.97 7.33 -19.24
C SER A 94 13.67 8.08 -18.91
N GLU A 95 12.52 7.49 -19.22
CA GLU A 95 11.19 8.05 -18.95
C GLU A 95 10.61 7.61 -17.60
N ILE A 96 11.23 6.62 -16.95
CA ILE A 96 10.83 6.10 -15.66
C ILE A 96 11.68 6.72 -14.55
N TYR A 97 11.05 7.15 -13.45
CA TYR A 97 11.80 7.61 -12.28
C TYR A 97 12.73 6.51 -11.75
N GLU A 98 13.97 6.88 -11.42
CA GLU A 98 14.98 5.94 -10.91
C GLU A 98 14.50 5.17 -9.67
N SER A 99 13.76 5.82 -8.78
CA SER A 99 13.17 5.19 -7.58
C SER A 99 12.15 4.10 -7.92
N VAL A 100 11.39 4.27 -9.01
CA VAL A 100 10.43 3.27 -9.50
C VAL A 100 11.18 2.13 -10.19
N LEU A 101 12.07 2.46 -11.11
CA LEU A 101 12.85 1.47 -11.85
C LEU A 101 13.68 0.57 -10.92
N SER A 102 14.26 1.14 -9.85
CA SER A 102 15.06 0.38 -8.89
C SER A 102 14.27 -0.68 -8.14
N ALA A 103 12.96 -0.51 -7.97
CA ALA A 103 12.09 -1.52 -7.37
C ALA A 103 11.82 -2.70 -8.31
N CYS A 104 11.91 -2.48 -9.63
CA CYS A 104 11.67 -3.48 -10.66
C CYS A 104 12.86 -4.41 -10.93
N VAL A 105 14.02 -4.11 -10.32
CA VAL A 105 15.30 -4.79 -10.59
C VAL A 105 15.75 -5.54 -9.34
N ASN A 106 16.19 -6.79 -9.52
CA ASN A 106 16.78 -7.58 -8.44
C ASN A 106 18.24 -7.18 -8.16
N LYS A 107 18.84 -7.79 -7.14
CA LYS A 107 20.24 -7.53 -6.72
C LYS A 107 21.28 -7.88 -7.80
N GLU A 108 20.98 -8.79 -8.69
CA GLU A 108 21.83 -9.25 -9.78
C GLU A 108 21.68 -8.38 -11.04
N GLY A 109 20.73 -7.43 -11.04
CA GLY A 109 20.50 -6.50 -12.14
C GLY A 109 19.47 -7.00 -13.17
N ALA A 110 18.79 -8.11 -12.91
CA ALA A 110 17.69 -8.59 -13.76
C ALA A 110 16.41 -7.81 -13.47
N THR A 111 15.68 -7.44 -14.51
CA THR A 111 14.41 -6.71 -14.43
C THR A 111 13.24 -7.68 -14.56
N TYR A 112 12.38 -7.76 -13.54
CA TYR A 112 11.26 -8.69 -13.52
C TYR A 112 9.89 -8.02 -13.58
N GLU A 113 9.85 -6.70 -13.62
CA GLU A 113 8.63 -5.93 -13.68
C GLU A 113 8.74 -4.78 -14.67
N TYR A 114 7.67 -4.53 -15.45
CA TYR A 114 7.51 -3.31 -16.23
C TYR A 114 6.57 -2.38 -15.44
N PRO A 115 7.05 -1.24 -14.92
CA PRO A 115 6.26 -0.39 -14.05
C PRO A 115 5.20 0.38 -14.86
N LEU A 116 3.95 0.29 -14.43
CA LEU A 116 2.84 1.03 -15.00
C LEU A 116 2.48 2.27 -14.19
N CYS A 117 2.56 2.17 -12.86
CA CYS A 117 2.25 3.26 -11.94
C CYS A 117 2.94 3.03 -10.60
N MET A 118 2.99 4.07 -9.79
CA MET A 118 3.41 3.99 -8.39
C MET A 118 2.43 4.79 -7.55
N THR A 119 2.10 4.28 -6.37
CA THR A 119 1.38 5.02 -5.34
C THR A 119 2.15 4.97 -4.04
N ALA A 120 1.96 5.97 -3.17
CA ALA A 120 2.55 5.99 -1.84
C ALA A 120 1.48 5.72 -0.79
N HIS A 121 1.73 4.78 0.10
CA HIS A 121 0.92 4.61 1.30
C HIS A 121 1.25 5.71 2.30
N CYS A 122 0.22 6.25 2.91
CA CYS A 122 0.28 7.29 3.93
C CYS A 122 -0.81 7.04 4.96
N MET A 123 -0.92 7.93 5.93
CA MET A 123 -2.04 7.98 6.86
C MET A 123 -3.06 9.02 6.40
N ALA A 124 -4.25 8.99 6.98
CA ALA A 124 -5.22 10.07 6.91
C ALA A 124 -5.78 10.38 8.30
N ILE A 125 -6.13 11.65 8.51
CA ILE A 125 -6.81 12.12 9.71
C ILE A 125 -8.13 12.81 9.32
N ASN A 126 -9.14 12.68 10.17
CA ASN A 126 -10.33 13.53 10.13
C ASN A 126 -9.95 14.91 10.68
N LYS A 127 -9.58 15.82 9.79
CA LYS A 127 -9.08 17.15 10.15
C LYS A 127 -10.12 17.95 10.95
N THR A 128 -11.39 17.84 10.59
CA THR A 128 -12.48 18.55 11.29
C THR A 128 -12.51 18.13 12.76
N VAL A 129 -12.49 16.84 13.05
CA VAL A 129 -12.48 16.34 14.44
C VAL A 129 -11.18 16.69 15.15
N PHE A 130 -10.04 16.68 14.45
CA PHE A 130 -8.76 17.13 15.03
C PHE A 130 -8.75 18.61 15.39
N GLU A 131 -9.41 19.46 14.60
CA GLU A 131 -9.61 20.88 14.93
C GLU A 131 -10.50 21.06 16.15
N GLU A 132 -11.62 20.34 16.24
CA GLU A 132 -12.54 20.36 17.38
C GLU A 132 -11.89 19.88 18.69
N ALA A 133 -10.94 18.92 18.58
CA ALA A 133 -10.18 18.38 19.71
C ALA A 133 -8.94 19.19 20.08
N ASP A 134 -8.69 20.36 19.47
CA ASP A 134 -7.44 21.11 19.59
C ASP A 134 -6.17 20.27 19.26
N ALA A 135 -6.31 19.19 18.48
CA ALA A 135 -5.22 18.27 18.16
C ALA A 135 -4.34 18.74 17.01
N MET A 136 -4.83 19.68 16.17
CA MET A 136 -4.05 20.22 15.05
C MET A 136 -2.78 20.97 15.48
N GLN A 137 -2.66 21.39 16.73
CA GLN A 137 -1.42 21.97 17.26
C GLN A 137 -0.22 21.00 17.26
N TYR A 138 -0.48 19.69 17.14
CA TYR A 138 0.52 18.61 17.09
C TYR A 138 0.81 18.15 15.66
N VAL A 139 0.20 18.79 14.65
CA VAL A 139 0.27 18.42 13.24
C VAL A 139 0.95 19.51 12.44
N ASP A 140 2.00 19.21 11.71
CA ASP A 140 2.50 20.10 10.66
C ASP A 140 1.67 19.88 9.39
N ALA A 141 0.58 20.64 9.28
CA ALA A 141 -0.37 20.50 8.17
C ALA A 141 0.18 21.01 6.83
N GLU A 142 1.21 21.84 6.84
CA GLU A 142 1.86 22.35 5.62
C GLU A 142 2.76 21.27 4.98
N ASN A 143 3.51 20.55 5.83
CA ASN A 143 4.43 19.50 5.39
C ASN A 143 3.82 18.09 5.52
N HIS A 144 2.60 17.98 6.03
CA HIS A 144 1.90 16.70 6.28
C HIS A 144 2.71 15.74 7.17
N THR A 145 3.38 16.26 8.18
CA THR A 145 4.28 15.50 9.06
C THR A 145 3.98 15.73 10.54
N TRP A 146 4.49 14.87 11.38
CA TRP A 146 4.47 14.94 12.83
C TRP A 146 5.59 14.09 13.45
N THR A 147 5.96 14.41 14.68
CA THR A 147 6.83 13.52 15.44
C THR A 147 6.04 12.38 16.06
N THR A 148 6.73 11.30 16.47
CA THR A 148 6.13 10.21 17.24
C THR A 148 5.44 10.73 18.51
N ASP A 149 6.08 11.64 19.23
CA ASP A 149 5.52 12.22 20.45
C ASP A 149 4.26 13.05 20.16
N ASP A 150 4.26 13.84 19.08
CA ASP A 150 3.12 14.66 18.70
C ASP A 150 1.97 13.80 18.16
N PHE A 151 2.27 12.72 17.44
CA PHE A 151 1.26 11.73 17.05
C PHE A 151 0.48 11.22 18.28
N PHE A 152 1.17 10.73 19.32
CA PHE A 152 0.48 10.21 20.51
C PHE A 152 -0.29 11.31 21.26
N LYS A 153 0.25 12.55 21.35
CA LYS A 153 -0.50 13.69 21.94
C LYS A 153 -1.77 14.02 21.16
N ALA A 154 -1.69 14.01 19.82
CA ALA A 154 -2.85 14.21 18.97
C ALA A 154 -3.90 13.12 19.18
N MET A 155 -3.46 11.83 19.20
CA MET A 155 -4.35 10.71 19.48
C MET A 155 -5.06 10.85 20.83
N ASP A 156 -4.31 11.20 21.89
CA ASP A 156 -4.88 11.39 23.24
C ASP A 156 -5.87 12.57 23.28
N ALA A 157 -5.60 13.67 22.57
CA ALA A 157 -6.50 14.82 22.50
C ALA A 157 -7.81 14.44 21.80
N VAL A 158 -7.76 13.75 20.66
CA VAL A 158 -8.96 13.28 19.95
C VAL A 158 -9.73 12.25 20.79
N TYR A 159 -9.02 11.32 21.44
CA TYR A 159 -9.67 10.36 22.37
C TYR A 159 -10.37 11.06 23.53
N ALA A 160 -9.74 12.08 24.12
CA ALA A 160 -10.34 12.84 25.21
C ALA A 160 -11.59 13.62 24.77
N HIS A 161 -11.62 14.11 23.53
CA HIS A 161 -12.75 14.82 22.94
C HIS A 161 -13.91 13.87 22.58
N THR A 162 -13.62 12.76 21.92
CA THR A 162 -14.64 11.84 21.39
C THR A 162 -15.06 10.75 22.37
N GLY A 163 -14.19 10.35 23.28
CA GLY A 163 -14.36 9.19 24.16
C GLY A 163 -14.32 7.85 23.43
N GLN A 164 -13.85 7.81 22.16
CA GLN A 164 -13.87 6.63 21.30
C GLN A 164 -12.46 6.32 20.77
N THR A 165 -12.23 5.08 20.36
CA THR A 165 -11.01 4.66 19.63
C THR A 165 -10.81 5.56 18.43
N VAL A 166 -9.62 6.15 18.31
CA VAL A 166 -9.28 7.12 17.28
C VAL A 166 -8.78 6.44 16.01
N GLY A 167 -7.94 5.42 16.15
CA GLY A 167 -7.43 4.60 15.07
C GLY A 167 -7.33 3.14 15.47
N ALA A 168 -7.35 2.23 14.51
CA ALA A 168 -7.25 0.80 14.73
C ALA A 168 -6.08 0.19 13.98
N VAL A 169 -5.19 -0.49 14.70
CA VAL A 169 -4.20 -1.38 14.09
C VAL A 169 -4.94 -2.61 13.59
N TYR A 170 -5.08 -2.73 12.29
CA TYR A 170 -5.74 -3.85 11.64
C TYR A 170 -4.75 -4.98 11.35
N CYS A 171 -5.17 -6.20 11.49
CA CYS A 171 -4.31 -7.39 11.38
C CYS A 171 -5.00 -8.56 10.69
N SER A 172 -6.08 -8.36 9.94
CA SER A 172 -6.74 -9.43 9.20
C SER A 172 -6.21 -9.50 7.75
N GLY A 173 -5.91 -10.72 7.31
CA GLY A 173 -5.50 -11.01 5.94
C GLY A 173 -4.05 -10.63 5.60
N GLN A 174 -3.67 -10.92 4.37
CA GLN A 174 -2.34 -10.62 3.80
C GLN A 174 -2.33 -9.29 3.04
N GLY A 175 -3.49 -8.78 2.67
CA GLY A 175 -3.64 -7.54 1.92
C GLY A 175 -3.97 -6.36 2.82
N GLY A 176 -3.41 -5.19 2.49
CA GLY A 176 -3.72 -3.95 3.19
C GLY A 176 -3.00 -3.77 4.53
N ASP A 177 -2.03 -4.60 4.86
CA ASP A 177 -1.25 -4.50 6.10
C ASP A 177 -0.08 -3.50 6.00
N GLN A 178 0.15 -2.91 4.83
CA GLN A 178 1.23 -1.94 4.57
C GLN A 178 1.19 -0.77 5.55
N GLY A 179 0.01 -0.21 5.80
CA GLY A 179 -0.16 0.90 6.73
C GLY A 179 0.24 0.56 8.16
N THR A 180 -0.20 -0.58 8.67
CA THR A 180 0.19 -1.05 10.01
C THR A 180 1.70 -1.32 10.11
N ARG A 181 2.29 -1.96 9.10
CA ARG A 181 3.74 -2.20 9.05
C ARG A 181 4.52 -0.89 8.98
N ALA A 182 4.10 0.05 8.12
CA ALA A 182 4.73 1.35 8.01
C ALA A 182 4.63 2.15 9.32
N LEU A 183 3.48 2.13 10.00
CA LEU A 183 3.34 2.77 11.31
C LEU A 183 4.34 2.20 12.33
N ILE A 184 4.40 0.88 12.48
CA ILE A 184 5.31 0.23 13.44
C ILE A 184 6.77 0.59 13.14
N ASN A 185 7.21 0.47 11.88
CA ASN A 185 8.59 0.75 11.51
C ASN A 185 8.97 2.21 11.70
N ASN A 186 8.06 3.14 11.35
CA ASN A 186 8.38 4.57 11.40
C ASN A 186 8.43 5.12 12.82
N LEU A 187 7.56 4.68 13.72
CA LEU A 187 7.45 5.23 15.08
C LEU A 187 8.81 5.38 15.78
N TYR A 188 9.69 4.39 15.67
CA TYR A 188 11.02 4.40 16.32
C TYR A 188 12.14 3.92 15.40
N GLY A 189 11.92 3.93 14.07
CA GLY A 189 12.94 3.61 13.08
C GLY A 189 13.29 2.12 12.96
N GLY A 190 12.35 1.24 13.28
CA GLY A 190 12.51 -0.20 13.11
C GLY A 190 12.49 -0.64 11.64
N THR A 191 12.78 -1.91 11.41
CA THR A 191 12.71 -2.55 10.09
C THR A 191 12.21 -3.99 10.23
N PHE A 192 11.69 -4.59 9.15
CA PHE A 192 11.31 -6.01 9.15
C PHE A 192 12.42 -6.92 8.62
N THR A 193 13.39 -6.35 7.89
CA THR A 193 14.57 -7.04 7.39
C THR A 193 15.83 -6.21 7.63
N ASP A 194 16.98 -6.84 7.61
CA ASP A 194 18.27 -6.14 7.53
C ASP A 194 18.43 -5.48 6.14
N ALA A 195 19.47 -4.64 5.99
CA ALA A 195 19.72 -3.90 4.77
C ALA A 195 19.97 -4.79 3.53
N ASP A 196 20.42 -6.01 3.75
CA ASP A 196 20.70 -6.99 2.69
C ASP A 196 19.49 -7.88 2.40
N HIS A 197 18.38 -7.72 3.13
CA HIS A 197 17.17 -8.56 3.05
C HIS A 197 17.44 -10.06 3.25
N THR A 198 18.44 -10.39 4.09
CA THR A 198 18.85 -11.77 4.37
C THR A 198 18.37 -12.28 5.72
N LYS A 199 17.94 -11.37 6.61
CA LYS A 199 17.48 -11.71 7.96
C LYS A 199 16.24 -10.91 8.32
N TYR A 200 15.33 -11.54 9.02
CA TYR A 200 14.20 -10.85 9.65
C TYR A 200 14.67 -10.10 10.89
N THR A 201 14.20 -8.84 11.03
CA THR A 201 14.43 -7.94 12.16
C THR A 201 13.12 -7.47 12.80
N ALA A 202 12.03 -8.19 12.53
CA ALA A 202 10.69 -7.84 13.01
C ALA A 202 10.59 -7.76 14.54
N ASP A 203 11.45 -8.48 15.26
CA ASP A 203 11.58 -8.50 16.71
C ASP A 203 12.63 -7.50 17.24
N SER A 204 13.04 -6.52 16.45
CA SER A 204 13.96 -5.47 16.88
C SER A 204 13.41 -4.69 18.08
N ALA A 205 14.31 -4.11 18.86
CA ALA A 205 13.93 -3.31 20.03
C ALA A 205 13.03 -2.11 19.66
N GLU A 206 13.28 -1.52 18.50
CA GLU A 206 12.52 -0.42 17.93
C GLU A 206 11.07 -0.84 17.60
N ASN A 207 10.88 -1.98 16.94
CA ASN A 207 9.55 -2.51 16.62
C ASN A 207 8.79 -2.93 17.89
N VAL A 208 9.48 -3.58 18.85
CA VAL A 208 8.89 -3.93 20.15
C VAL A 208 8.43 -2.67 20.90
N LYS A 209 9.27 -1.62 20.91
CA LYS A 209 8.94 -0.33 21.52
C LYS A 209 7.71 0.31 20.82
N ALA A 210 7.65 0.24 19.49
CA ALA A 210 6.53 0.76 18.73
C ALA A 210 5.21 0.05 19.07
N ILE A 211 5.21 -1.27 19.04
CA ILE A 211 4.05 -2.09 19.39
C ILE A 211 3.62 -1.82 20.83
N GLN A 212 4.57 -1.75 21.78
CA GLN A 212 4.26 -1.46 23.17
C GLN A 212 3.62 -0.08 23.34
N ALA A 213 4.13 0.95 22.66
CA ALA A 213 3.56 2.30 22.72
C ALA A 213 2.13 2.34 22.16
N LEU A 214 1.87 1.61 21.07
CA LEU A 214 0.51 1.48 20.50
C LEU A 214 -0.43 0.73 21.46
N VAL A 215 0.02 -0.35 22.09
CA VAL A 215 -0.78 -1.13 23.07
C VAL A 215 -1.09 -0.31 24.31
N ASP A 216 -0.16 0.52 24.77
CA ASP A 216 -0.33 1.36 25.95
C ASP A 216 -1.26 2.56 25.71
N SER A 217 -1.49 2.92 24.45
CA SER A 217 -2.38 4.03 24.07
C SER A 217 -3.85 3.62 24.19
N LYS A 218 -4.66 4.43 24.88
CA LYS A 218 -6.11 4.24 24.94
C LYS A 218 -6.83 4.64 23.65
N ALA A 219 -6.17 5.45 22.84
CA ALA A 219 -6.70 5.98 21.58
C ALA A 219 -6.60 4.97 20.43
N ILE A 220 -5.74 3.95 20.57
CA ILE A 220 -5.47 2.97 19.52
C ILE A 220 -6.10 1.62 19.88
N GLY A 221 -6.95 1.12 18.98
CA GLY A 221 -7.50 -0.23 19.05
C GLY A 221 -6.65 -1.23 18.26
N PHE A 222 -6.81 -2.51 18.62
CA PHE A 222 -6.27 -3.63 17.86
C PHE A 222 -7.43 -4.54 17.47
N ASP A 223 -7.61 -4.79 16.18
CA ASP A 223 -8.67 -5.64 15.68
C ASP A 223 -8.16 -6.62 14.62
N ALA A 224 -8.12 -7.89 14.98
CA ALA A 224 -7.71 -8.97 14.10
C ALA A 224 -8.81 -9.38 13.08
N SER A 225 -10.01 -8.81 13.19
CA SER A 225 -11.12 -9.11 12.28
C SER A 225 -11.20 -8.13 11.10
N ILE A 226 -10.53 -6.98 11.16
CA ILE A 226 -10.54 -5.98 10.10
C ILE A 226 -9.27 -6.03 9.24
N ALA A 227 -9.46 -5.85 7.93
CA ALA A 227 -8.42 -5.64 6.95
C ALA A 227 -8.31 -4.15 6.60
N GLY A 228 -7.30 -3.77 5.81
CA GLY A 228 -7.08 -2.37 5.43
C GLY A 228 -8.27 -1.72 4.73
N GLY A 229 -8.97 -2.47 3.87
CA GLY A 229 -10.19 -1.98 3.21
C GLY A 229 -11.34 -1.70 4.18
N ASP A 230 -11.49 -2.52 5.22
CA ASP A 230 -12.50 -2.31 6.25
C ASP A 230 -12.15 -1.07 7.10
N GLU A 231 -10.88 -0.88 7.44
CA GLU A 231 -10.40 0.29 8.17
C GLU A 231 -10.71 1.59 7.41
N ILE A 232 -10.45 1.63 6.10
CA ILE A 232 -10.78 2.79 5.25
C ILE A 232 -12.28 3.09 5.29
N ASN A 233 -13.13 2.06 5.22
CA ASN A 233 -14.57 2.23 5.29
C ASN A 233 -15.02 2.77 6.66
N LEU A 234 -14.47 2.26 7.76
CA LEU A 234 -14.75 2.75 9.12
C LEU A 234 -14.29 4.20 9.29
N PHE A 235 -13.15 4.57 8.73
CA PHE A 235 -12.66 5.94 8.73
C PHE A 235 -13.60 6.88 7.94
N ARG A 236 -14.00 6.50 6.72
CA ARG A 236 -14.94 7.31 5.92
C ARG A 236 -16.32 7.46 6.57
N GLN A 237 -16.73 6.49 7.38
CA GLN A 237 -17.98 6.54 8.16
C GLN A 237 -17.86 7.34 9.46
N GLY A 238 -16.69 7.90 9.79
CA GLY A 238 -16.44 8.64 11.02
C GLY A 238 -16.39 7.76 12.29
N VAL A 239 -16.35 6.43 12.14
CA VAL A 239 -16.17 5.50 13.27
C VAL A 239 -14.73 5.55 13.79
N LEU A 240 -13.77 5.71 12.90
CA LEU A 240 -12.37 6.02 13.21
C LEU A 240 -12.05 7.44 12.73
N ASN A 241 -11.15 8.12 13.44
CA ASN A 241 -10.71 9.47 13.08
C ASN A 241 -9.29 9.50 12.49
N VAL A 242 -8.65 8.34 12.40
CA VAL A 242 -7.36 8.12 11.74
C VAL A 242 -7.43 6.82 10.93
N ALA A 243 -6.91 6.86 9.71
CA ALA A 243 -6.68 5.69 8.88
C ALA A 243 -5.18 5.46 8.72
N PHE A 244 -4.73 4.24 8.95
CA PHE A 244 -3.35 3.81 8.72
C PHE A 244 -3.15 3.22 7.31
N CYS A 245 -4.23 2.73 6.68
CA CYS A 245 -4.23 2.25 5.30
C CYS A 245 -4.83 3.29 4.35
N TRP A 246 -4.06 4.30 4.01
CA TRP A 246 -4.47 5.36 3.10
C TRP A 246 -3.45 5.53 1.98
N ASN A 247 -3.87 6.04 0.84
CA ASN A 247 -2.96 6.45 -0.23
C ASN A 247 -3.50 7.69 -0.94
N ILE A 248 -2.64 8.36 -1.68
CA ILE A 248 -2.98 9.61 -2.35
C ILE A 248 -4.07 9.44 -3.42
N ALA A 249 -4.20 8.27 -4.03
CA ALA A 249 -5.28 7.99 -4.99
C ALA A 249 -6.66 8.04 -4.32
N GLN A 250 -6.77 7.60 -3.07
CA GLN A 250 -8.01 7.71 -2.29
C GLN A 250 -8.36 9.17 -1.96
N GLN A 251 -7.34 10.02 -1.77
CA GLN A 251 -7.51 11.45 -1.53
C GLN A 251 -7.93 12.22 -2.79
N LEU A 252 -7.47 11.78 -3.97
CA LEU A 252 -7.60 12.49 -5.24
C LEU A 252 -8.51 11.78 -6.25
N ASN A 253 -9.33 10.82 -5.81
CA ASN A 253 -10.23 10.09 -6.70
C ASN A 253 -11.16 11.06 -7.47
N ALA A 254 -10.86 11.30 -8.75
CA ALA A 254 -11.53 12.28 -9.59
C ALA A 254 -13.00 11.93 -9.90
N ASP A 255 -13.36 10.65 -9.81
CA ASP A 255 -14.73 10.19 -10.04
C ASP A 255 -15.63 10.40 -8.81
N ASN A 256 -15.03 10.72 -7.67
CA ASN A 256 -15.74 11.04 -6.44
C ASN A 256 -15.50 12.52 -6.08
N ASN A 257 -16.52 13.35 -6.21
CA ASN A 257 -16.46 14.76 -5.83
C ASN A 257 -16.16 14.98 -4.34
N ASP A 258 -16.32 13.95 -3.51
CA ASP A 258 -16.10 13.96 -2.06
C ASP A 258 -14.80 13.22 -1.67
N ALA A 259 -13.83 13.07 -2.58
CA ALA A 259 -12.62 12.29 -2.34
C ALA A 259 -11.82 12.71 -1.09
N GLY A 260 -11.78 14.00 -0.80
CA GLY A 260 -11.14 14.58 0.39
C GLY A 260 -12.07 14.72 1.60
N LEU A 261 -13.25 14.08 1.62
CA LEU A 261 -14.24 14.20 2.67
C LEU A 261 -14.65 12.82 3.22
N THR A 262 -15.05 12.80 4.49
CA THR A 262 -15.76 11.66 5.07
C THR A 262 -17.20 11.61 4.54
N ASN A 263 -17.94 10.54 4.84
CA ASN A 263 -19.35 10.42 4.44
C ASN A 263 -20.25 11.51 5.05
N ASP A 264 -19.86 12.06 6.20
CA ASP A 264 -20.58 13.13 6.88
C ASP A 264 -20.10 14.54 6.45
N GLY A 265 -19.11 14.61 5.55
CA GLY A 265 -18.59 15.85 4.98
C GLY A 265 -17.42 16.47 5.75
N ASP A 266 -16.81 15.75 6.68
CA ASP A 266 -15.60 16.20 7.38
C ASP A 266 -14.38 16.20 6.44
N GLU A 267 -13.52 17.19 6.59
CA GLU A 267 -12.30 17.32 5.81
C GLU A 267 -11.26 16.25 6.18
N ILE A 268 -10.75 15.56 5.17
CA ILE A 268 -9.66 14.57 5.32
C ILE A 268 -8.33 15.22 4.97
N LEU A 269 -7.34 15.06 5.84
CA LEU A 269 -5.95 15.45 5.60
C LEU A 269 -5.08 14.19 5.57
N PHE A 270 -4.35 13.97 4.47
CA PHE A 270 -3.35 12.91 4.43
C PHE A 270 -2.10 13.30 5.22
N MET A 271 -1.44 12.32 5.83
CA MET A 271 -0.28 12.52 6.69
C MET A 271 0.79 11.47 6.41
N ALA A 272 2.05 11.85 6.51
CA ALA A 272 3.14 10.90 6.60
C ALA A 272 3.03 10.09 7.91
N PHE A 273 3.60 8.87 7.93
CA PHE A 273 3.71 8.11 9.16
C PHE A 273 4.60 8.85 10.17
N PRO A 274 4.25 8.84 11.47
CA PRO A 274 5.03 9.54 12.48
C PRO A 274 6.40 8.92 12.66
N SER A 275 7.42 9.73 12.91
CA SER A 275 8.77 9.28 13.20
C SER A 275 9.39 10.13 14.31
N GLU A 276 10.47 9.66 14.97
CA GLU A 276 11.09 10.41 16.09
C GLU A 276 11.51 11.83 15.68
N LYS A 277 11.92 11.99 14.42
CA LYS A 277 12.09 13.31 13.79
C LYS A 277 11.18 13.33 12.59
N ALA A 278 10.26 14.25 12.53
CA ALA A 278 9.22 14.32 11.48
C ALA A 278 9.73 14.16 10.03
N THR A 279 11.03 14.38 9.78
CA THR A 279 11.70 14.27 8.49
C THR A 279 12.25 12.86 8.18
N ASP A 280 12.26 11.95 9.14
CA ASP A 280 12.87 10.62 9.00
C ASP A 280 11.86 9.55 8.57
N THR A 281 10.66 9.95 8.17
CA THR A 281 9.61 9.04 7.68
C THR A 281 10.09 8.28 6.46
N LYS A 282 9.99 6.96 6.54
CA LYS A 282 10.18 6.07 5.40
C LYS A 282 8.82 5.76 4.83
N LEU A 283 8.65 5.96 3.54
CA LEU A 283 7.43 5.57 2.85
C LEU A 283 7.40 4.03 2.73
N CYS A 284 6.21 3.48 2.88
CA CYS A 284 5.92 2.12 2.49
C CYS A 284 5.27 2.19 1.10
N GLY A 285 6.00 1.76 0.10
CA GLY A 285 5.53 1.68 -1.27
C GLY A 285 5.64 0.25 -1.74
#